data_de504f358d30cd13bba05d58f563e80b
#
_entry.id   de504f358d30cd13bba05d58f563e80b
#
_cell.length_a   1.000
_cell.length_b   1.000
_cell.length_c   1.000
_cell.angle_alpha   90.00
_cell.angle_beta   90.00
_cell.angle_gamma   90.00
#
_symmetry.space_group_name_H-M   'P 1'
#
loop_
_entity.id
_entity.type
_entity.pdbx_description
1 polymer ?
#
loop_
_entity_poly.entity_id
_entity_poly.type
_entity_poly.pdbx_seq_one_letter_code
_entity_poly.pdbx_strand_id
1 'polypeptide(L)'
;MGADYLESDMQVTKDGVVLANHDENLKRTTNIDAVFSDEVHNIRKDFYRSFRNADGSQHFTEADIEAQYQRDVADFRSNYAMSYYYAEMLMLDAGKWFNDDTPELERSSFAAKHNGKVVYDANGVPSIQYADGLYVSALQDQINYAMGNKLNRDANGRRILTYKIKDEYKDMTLEQIYNAGKAAVKCDDPSVVGSKAKKYMDFVEYSFGDKNGSTAYVHDPADNGNRPGIYPEFKESWLNPKDIEIRVYNILDEWGWNIITKPDPTSNPFYVDGKVNVGNTNGKVILQTFSFDALNRSYNVFQGQLPLCYLLWISSPDYATDIAYDTPTGYADFIKYAQDHGATIIGPAIAGAPNNYPEMNQPWEAYMVRRSGMLNHPYSFDTYAQMAKYMGYYVNYWGDNGTQFDDLMAITTQPTAYTTFTSPRTQPVYLDGMFTNHSEITLQYLIDNGFRCSSNIPNPFHPGEVYDNSQAPHSVPDANLVLEQLGYNK
;
A
#
# COMPACT_ATOMS: atom_id res chain seq x y z
N MET A 1 -9.81 14.04 1.00
CA MET A 1 -10.47 14.28 -0.28
C MET A 1 -11.69 13.38 -0.49
N GLY A 2 -11.82 12.24 0.12
CA GLY A 2 -13.03 11.41 0.01
C GLY A 2 -12.83 10.11 -0.79
N ALA A 3 -11.58 9.67 -0.98
CA ALA A 3 -11.31 8.31 -1.43
C ALA A 3 -11.85 7.30 -0.41
N ASP A 4 -12.34 6.17 -0.90
CA ASP A 4 -12.89 5.12 -0.04
C ASP A 4 -11.80 4.35 0.69
N TYR A 5 -10.62 4.22 0.07
CA TYR A 5 -9.44 3.55 0.61
C TYR A 5 -8.18 4.37 0.37
N LEU A 6 -7.24 4.22 1.28
CA LEU A 6 -5.85 4.66 1.14
C LEU A 6 -5.02 3.44 0.75
N GLU A 7 -4.48 3.47 -0.45
CA GLU A 7 -3.58 2.44 -0.94
C GLU A 7 -2.15 2.69 -0.45
N SER A 8 -1.38 1.65 -0.26
CA SER A 8 0.06 1.71 0.02
C SER A 8 0.73 0.37 -0.24
N ASP A 9 2.03 0.44 -0.52
CA ASP A 9 2.88 -0.72 -0.73
C ASP A 9 3.72 -1.00 0.51
N MET A 10 3.84 -2.26 0.91
CA MET A 10 4.52 -2.62 2.14
C MET A 10 5.92 -3.15 1.91
N GLN A 11 6.87 -2.57 2.63
CA GLN A 11 8.25 -3.02 2.78
C GLN A 11 8.56 -3.21 4.26
N VAL A 12 9.69 -3.80 4.60
CA VAL A 12 10.08 -4.04 6.00
C VAL A 12 11.50 -3.55 6.27
N THR A 13 11.68 -2.89 7.40
CA THR A 13 13.00 -2.44 7.88
C THR A 13 13.79 -3.57 8.53
N LYS A 14 15.08 -3.31 8.83
CA LYS A 14 15.95 -4.23 9.58
C LYS A 14 15.39 -4.61 10.95
N ASP A 15 14.71 -3.71 11.60
CA ASP A 15 14.07 -3.90 12.91
C ASP A 15 12.57 -4.28 12.83
N GLY A 16 12.12 -4.66 11.65
CA GLY A 16 10.80 -5.26 11.46
C GLY A 16 9.63 -4.29 11.42
N VAL A 17 9.88 -2.99 11.27
CA VAL A 17 8.80 -2.02 11.04
C VAL A 17 8.26 -2.20 9.62
N VAL A 18 6.95 -2.35 9.50
CA VAL A 18 6.27 -2.40 8.21
C VAL A 18 6.09 -0.98 7.70
N LEU A 19 6.65 -0.71 6.54
CA LEU A 19 6.61 0.59 5.87
C LEU A 19 5.45 0.65 4.88
N ALA A 20 5.00 1.86 4.60
CA ALA A 20 4.19 2.22 3.44
C ALA A 20 5.11 2.89 2.40
N ASN A 21 5.79 2.09 1.57
CA ASN A 21 6.78 2.54 0.59
C ASN A 21 6.82 1.61 -0.62
N HIS A 22 6.66 2.16 -1.83
CA HIS A 22 6.54 1.38 -3.05
C HIS A 22 7.78 0.52 -3.32
N ASP A 23 8.97 1.13 -3.33
CA ASP A 23 10.19 0.43 -3.73
C ASP A 23 10.90 -0.18 -2.51
N GLU A 24 11.45 -1.36 -2.68
CA GLU A 24 12.39 -1.95 -1.72
C GLU A 24 13.71 -1.17 -1.67
N ASN A 25 14.06 -0.48 -2.77
CA ASN A 25 15.22 0.40 -2.89
C ASN A 25 14.80 1.87 -2.70
N LEU A 26 15.35 2.52 -1.70
CA LEU A 26 14.96 3.86 -1.27
C LEU A 26 15.49 5.01 -2.14
N LYS A 27 16.29 4.72 -3.20
CA LYS A 27 16.89 5.77 -4.04
C LYS A 27 15.87 6.65 -4.75
N ARG A 28 14.82 6.02 -5.29
CA ARG A 28 13.79 6.76 -6.02
C ARG A 28 12.88 7.54 -5.07
N THR A 29 12.53 6.94 -3.93
CA THR A 29 11.50 7.45 -3.03
C THR A 29 12.04 8.35 -1.91
N THR A 30 13.36 8.48 -1.79
CA THR A 30 14.00 9.31 -0.74
C THR A 30 15.28 9.96 -1.23
N ASN A 31 15.84 10.85 -0.41
CA ASN A 31 17.14 11.46 -0.62
C ASN A 31 18.31 10.64 -0.01
N ILE A 32 18.21 9.32 0.03
CA ILE A 32 19.16 8.44 0.72
C ILE A 32 20.62 8.65 0.27
N ASP A 33 20.84 8.87 -1.02
CA ASP A 33 22.19 9.12 -1.57
C ASP A 33 22.83 10.41 -1.01
N ALA A 34 22.00 11.38 -0.58
CA ALA A 34 22.49 12.62 0.01
C ALA A 34 22.74 12.53 1.53
N VAL A 35 22.11 11.55 2.21
CA VAL A 35 22.21 11.38 3.67
C VAL A 35 23.14 10.24 4.05
N PHE A 36 23.07 9.13 3.32
CA PHE A 36 23.92 7.96 3.54
C PHE A 36 24.81 7.68 2.34
N SER A 37 25.99 7.12 2.60
CA SER A 37 26.80 6.49 1.57
C SER A 37 26.29 5.09 1.25
N ASP A 38 26.81 4.48 0.19
CA ASP A 38 26.52 3.08 -0.17
C ASP A 38 27.07 2.05 0.83
N GLU A 39 27.65 2.49 1.94
CA GLU A 39 28.21 1.65 3.00
C GLU A 39 27.42 1.80 4.31
N VAL A 40 27.54 0.81 5.18
CA VAL A 40 27.02 0.93 6.55
C VAL A 40 27.80 2.00 7.29
N HIS A 41 27.07 2.97 7.77
CA HIS A 41 27.58 4.23 8.24
C HIS A 41 27.92 4.19 9.75
N ASN A 42 28.82 5.07 10.22
CA ASN A 42 29.09 5.22 11.66
C ASN A 42 27.84 5.61 12.49
N ILE A 43 26.84 6.20 11.86
CA ILE A 43 25.52 6.44 12.47
C ILE A 43 24.95 5.17 13.10
N ARG A 44 25.19 4.00 12.53
CA ARG A 44 24.75 2.73 13.07
C ARG A 44 25.35 2.45 14.46
N LYS A 45 26.63 2.76 14.65
CA LYS A 45 27.26 2.62 15.97
C LYS A 45 26.66 3.58 16.98
N ASP A 46 26.37 4.82 16.56
CA ASP A 46 25.75 5.83 17.43
C ASP A 46 24.31 5.46 17.77
N PHE A 47 23.60 4.86 16.82
CA PHE A 47 22.28 4.29 17.10
C PHE A 47 22.34 3.25 18.22
N TYR A 48 23.25 2.29 18.17
CA TYR A 48 23.42 1.33 19.29
C TYR A 48 23.87 2.00 20.59
N ARG A 49 24.72 3.03 20.51
CA ARG A 49 25.14 3.81 21.69
C ARG A 49 24.02 4.64 22.30
N SER A 50 22.94 4.92 21.56
CA SER A 50 21.82 5.71 22.05
C SER A 50 20.98 4.99 23.11
N PHE A 51 21.05 3.66 23.17
CA PHE A 51 20.28 2.88 24.14
C PHE A 51 20.89 2.97 25.53
N ARG A 52 20.03 3.22 26.53
CA ARG A 52 20.41 3.45 27.92
C ARG A 52 19.69 2.50 28.87
N ASN A 53 20.41 2.11 29.92
CA ASN A 53 19.84 1.47 31.10
C ASN A 53 19.06 2.49 31.95
N ALA A 54 18.28 2.00 32.91
CA ALA A 54 17.50 2.85 33.81
C ALA A 54 18.37 3.81 34.66
N ASP A 55 19.62 3.47 34.90
CA ASP A 55 20.60 4.31 35.62
C ASP A 55 21.32 5.33 34.72
N GLY A 56 20.97 5.38 33.41
CA GLY A 56 21.57 6.26 32.43
C GLY A 56 22.87 5.74 31.81
N SER A 57 23.40 4.60 32.24
CA SER A 57 24.58 3.97 31.63
C SER A 57 24.27 3.46 30.23
N GLN A 58 25.30 3.34 29.38
CA GLN A 58 25.19 2.75 28.05
C GLN A 58 24.74 1.29 28.15
N HIS A 59 23.74 0.90 27.37
CA HIS A 59 23.18 -0.45 27.43
C HIS A 59 24.11 -1.49 26.82
N PHE A 60 24.58 -1.28 25.59
CA PHE A 60 25.47 -2.16 24.89
C PHE A 60 26.93 -1.74 25.08
N THR A 61 27.83 -2.69 25.28
CA THR A 61 29.28 -2.39 25.38
C THR A 61 29.85 -1.99 24.01
N GLU A 62 30.95 -1.24 23.99
CA GLU A 62 31.62 -0.90 22.73
C GLU A 62 32.09 -2.14 21.96
N ALA A 63 32.46 -3.21 22.65
CA ALA A 63 32.83 -4.48 22.05
C ALA A 63 31.64 -5.15 21.35
N ASP A 64 30.45 -5.14 21.96
CA ASP A 64 29.20 -5.64 21.35
C ASP A 64 28.84 -4.81 20.12
N ILE A 65 28.94 -3.49 20.24
CA ILE A 65 28.63 -2.55 19.15
C ILE A 65 29.54 -2.78 17.97
N GLU A 66 30.85 -2.89 18.19
CA GLU A 66 31.80 -3.14 17.12
C GLU A 66 31.56 -4.50 16.45
N ALA A 67 31.34 -5.54 17.23
CA ALA A 67 31.05 -6.87 16.71
C ALA A 67 29.75 -6.90 15.88
N GLN A 68 28.71 -6.22 16.35
CA GLN A 68 27.44 -6.13 15.61
C GLN A 68 27.58 -5.28 14.34
N TYR A 69 28.34 -4.19 14.40
CA TYR A 69 28.61 -3.37 13.23
C TYR A 69 29.29 -4.17 12.10
N GLN A 70 30.24 -5.05 12.45
CA GLN A 70 30.89 -5.93 11.45
C GLN A 70 29.89 -6.92 10.83
N ARG A 71 28.90 -7.43 11.61
CA ARG A 71 27.83 -8.25 11.06
C ARG A 71 26.92 -7.42 10.14
N ASP A 72 26.60 -6.19 10.56
CA ASP A 72 25.79 -5.28 9.74
C ASP A 72 26.47 -4.98 8.40
N VAL A 73 27.78 -4.71 8.40
CA VAL A 73 28.55 -4.51 7.16
C VAL A 73 28.48 -5.75 6.26
N ALA A 74 28.59 -6.94 6.84
CA ALA A 74 28.55 -8.19 6.08
C ALA A 74 27.17 -8.46 5.45
N ASP A 75 26.10 -8.02 6.11
CA ASP A 75 24.72 -8.23 5.68
C ASP A 75 24.12 -7.03 4.92
N PHE A 76 24.88 -5.93 4.80
CA PHE A 76 24.40 -4.70 4.23
C PHE A 76 24.13 -4.83 2.73
N ARG A 77 22.99 -4.36 2.33
CA ARG A 77 22.63 -4.11 0.93
C ARG A 77 22.29 -2.63 0.79
N SER A 78 23.12 -1.92 0.02
CA SER A 78 22.99 -0.48 -0.15
C SER A 78 21.60 -0.08 -0.62
N ASN A 79 21.05 0.92 0.04
CA ASN A 79 19.76 1.56 -0.26
C ASN A 79 18.50 0.70 -0.11
N TYR A 80 18.61 -0.55 0.29
CA TYR A 80 17.44 -1.39 0.53
C TYR A 80 16.86 -1.19 1.93
N ALA A 81 15.54 -1.04 2.02
CA ALA A 81 14.82 -0.78 3.27
C ALA A 81 15.22 -1.74 4.40
N MET A 82 15.34 -3.03 4.10
CA MET A 82 15.77 -4.07 5.06
C MET A 82 17.19 -3.92 5.61
N SER A 83 17.99 -3.04 5.04
CA SER A 83 19.34 -2.79 5.53
C SER A 83 19.41 -1.70 6.60
N TYR A 84 18.29 -0.98 6.84
CA TYR A 84 18.24 0.17 7.73
C TYR A 84 17.24 -0.05 8.88
N TYR A 85 17.58 0.49 10.04
CA TYR A 85 16.62 0.65 11.14
C TYR A 85 15.63 1.78 10.83
N TYR A 86 14.42 1.69 11.32
CA TYR A 86 13.43 2.72 11.05
C TYR A 86 13.87 4.11 11.56
N ALA A 87 14.54 4.18 12.72
CA ALA A 87 15.09 5.45 13.21
C ALA A 87 16.10 6.08 12.23
N GLU A 88 16.90 5.26 11.53
CA GLU A 88 17.81 5.75 10.48
C GLU A 88 17.02 6.28 9.27
N MET A 89 15.94 5.60 8.91
CA MET A 89 15.08 6.03 7.80
C MET A 89 14.37 7.35 8.06
N LEU A 90 14.07 7.65 9.31
CA LEU A 90 13.48 8.95 9.71
C LEU A 90 14.47 10.13 9.57
N MET A 91 15.72 9.87 9.24
CA MET A 91 16.70 10.90 8.87
C MET A 91 16.57 11.34 7.41
N LEU A 92 15.84 10.60 6.59
CA LEU A 92 15.65 10.83 5.16
C LEU A 92 14.47 11.76 4.90
N ASP A 93 14.52 12.40 3.74
CA ASP A 93 13.40 13.12 3.16
C ASP A 93 12.72 12.28 2.07
N ALA A 94 11.48 11.93 2.28
CA ALA A 94 10.64 11.25 1.30
C ALA A 94 9.79 12.23 0.46
N GLY A 95 9.81 13.51 0.76
CA GLY A 95 9.07 14.52 0.00
C GLY A 95 9.78 14.98 -1.28
N LYS A 96 11.08 14.76 -1.37
CA LYS A 96 11.87 15.23 -2.51
C LYS A 96 11.52 14.54 -3.82
N TRP A 97 11.31 13.23 -3.80
CA TRP A 97 11.01 12.45 -5.01
C TRP A 97 9.72 12.91 -5.69
N PHE A 98 8.71 13.31 -4.93
CA PHE A 98 7.46 13.82 -5.48
C PHE A 98 7.70 15.04 -6.36
N ASN A 99 8.55 15.97 -5.92
CA ASN A 99 8.88 17.16 -6.68
C ASN A 99 9.76 16.84 -7.89
N ASP A 100 10.63 15.82 -7.78
CA ASP A 100 11.49 15.38 -8.88
C ASP A 100 10.71 14.64 -9.97
N ASP A 101 9.75 13.76 -9.57
CA ASP A 101 8.95 12.95 -10.50
C ASP A 101 7.77 13.72 -11.12
N THR A 102 7.26 14.72 -10.39
CA THR A 102 6.09 15.53 -10.81
C THR A 102 6.39 17.03 -10.67
N PRO A 103 7.37 17.57 -11.40
CA PRO A 103 7.81 18.95 -11.23
C PRO A 103 6.71 19.99 -11.52
N GLU A 104 5.72 19.65 -12.32
CA GLU A 104 4.55 20.49 -12.58
C GLU A 104 3.61 20.63 -11.36
N LEU A 105 3.73 19.72 -10.40
CA LEU A 105 2.98 19.72 -9.15
C LEU A 105 3.85 20.06 -7.94
N GLU A 106 5.07 20.53 -8.17
CA GLU A 106 6.05 20.81 -7.12
C GLU A 106 5.43 21.49 -5.89
N ARG A 107 5.77 20.98 -4.72
CA ARG A 107 5.37 21.49 -3.41
C ARG A 107 6.59 21.69 -2.54
N SER A 108 7.08 22.92 -2.47
CA SER A 108 8.24 23.26 -1.62
C SER A 108 8.05 22.87 -0.14
N SER A 109 6.79 22.78 0.31
CA SER A 109 6.45 22.33 1.66
C SER A 109 6.64 20.82 1.88
N PHE A 110 6.80 20.02 0.83
CA PHE A 110 7.01 18.57 0.95
C PHE A 110 8.49 18.23 1.16
N ALA A 111 9.40 19.03 0.65
CA ALA A 111 10.82 18.79 0.85
C ALA A 111 11.27 19.20 2.26
N ALA A 112 12.14 18.38 2.85
CA ALA A 112 12.79 18.72 4.11
C ALA A 112 13.72 19.94 3.94
N LYS A 113 13.70 20.82 4.92
CA LYS A 113 14.67 21.93 5.01
C LYS A 113 15.98 21.45 5.61
N HIS A 114 15.89 20.45 6.48
CA HIS A 114 17.04 19.87 7.17
C HIS A 114 16.90 18.33 7.21
N ASN A 115 17.90 17.67 6.70
CA ASN A 115 18.06 16.22 6.87
C ASN A 115 18.27 15.87 8.34
N GLY A 116 18.00 14.61 8.68
CA GLY A 116 18.36 14.08 9.98
C GLY A 116 19.87 13.95 10.16
N LYS A 117 20.29 13.87 11.40
CA LYS A 117 21.69 13.70 11.81
C LYS A 117 21.79 13.08 13.19
N VAL A 118 22.97 12.61 13.55
CA VAL A 118 23.30 12.28 14.94
C VAL A 118 23.59 13.59 15.69
N VAL A 119 23.03 13.73 16.86
CA VAL A 119 23.33 14.81 17.81
C VAL A 119 23.78 14.22 19.13
N TYR A 120 24.63 14.95 19.85
CA TYR A 120 25.17 14.52 21.13
C TYR A 120 24.72 15.48 22.21
N ASP A 121 24.31 14.93 23.35
CA ASP A 121 24.02 15.73 24.53
C ASP A 121 25.31 16.26 25.22
N ALA A 122 25.16 16.98 26.34
CA ALA A 122 26.28 17.54 27.11
C ALA A 122 27.21 16.48 27.69
N ASN A 123 26.75 15.20 27.79
CA ASN A 123 27.51 14.09 28.28
C ASN A 123 28.10 13.24 27.14
N GLY A 124 27.92 13.66 25.91
CA GLY A 124 28.39 12.94 24.72
C GLY A 124 27.49 11.75 24.33
N VAL A 125 26.26 11.67 24.84
CA VAL A 125 25.30 10.62 24.48
C VAL A 125 24.69 10.92 23.12
N PRO A 126 24.85 10.00 22.13
CA PRO A 126 24.27 10.19 20.82
C PRO A 126 22.75 9.96 20.82
N SER A 127 22.07 10.68 19.96
CA SER A 127 20.68 10.43 19.59
C SER A 127 20.45 10.71 18.11
N ILE A 128 19.50 10.02 17.51
CA ILE A 128 19.08 10.26 16.12
C ILE A 128 18.11 11.43 16.10
N GLN A 129 18.50 12.51 15.44
CA GLN A 129 17.61 13.62 15.12
C GLN A 129 17.00 13.39 13.75
N TYR A 130 15.67 13.36 13.66
CA TYR A 130 14.94 13.12 12.41
C TYR A 130 14.99 14.34 11.48
N ALA A 131 14.71 14.14 10.21
CA ALA A 131 14.47 15.23 9.24
C ALA A 131 13.23 16.06 9.64
N ASP A 132 13.04 17.20 9.00
CA ASP A 132 11.87 18.08 9.23
C ASP A 132 10.88 18.11 8.05
N GLY A 133 11.00 17.12 7.13
CA GLY A 133 10.15 16.99 5.95
C GLY A 133 9.11 15.88 6.06
N LEU A 134 8.84 15.24 4.93
CA LEU A 134 8.04 14.02 4.87
C LEU A 134 8.92 12.80 5.08
N TYR A 135 8.37 11.81 5.74
CA TYR A 135 9.10 10.58 6.08
C TYR A 135 8.61 9.40 5.24
N VAL A 136 9.44 8.37 5.13
CA VAL A 136 8.95 7.04 4.78
C VAL A 136 7.98 6.60 5.88
N SER A 137 6.71 6.50 5.53
CA SER A 137 5.64 6.22 6.49
C SER A 137 5.68 4.75 6.93
N ALA A 138 5.28 4.49 8.17
CA ALA A 138 4.95 3.15 8.62
C ALA A 138 3.45 2.84 8.39
N LEU A 139 3.07 1.55 8.41
CA LEU A 139 1.66 1.14 8.32
C LEU A 139 0.80 1.79 9.42
N GLN A 140 1.37 1.99 10.61
CA GLN A 140 0.71 2.72 11.71
C GLN A 140 0.38 4.16 11.32
N ASP A 141 1.22 4.80 10.52
CA ASP A 141 0.98 6.16 10.03
C ASP A 141 -0.23 6.19 9.09
N GLN A 142 -0.31 5.21 8.17
CA GLN A 142 -1.45 5.08 7.25
C GLN A 142 -2.76 4.87 8.00
N ILE A 143 -2.78 3.98 9.00
CA ILE A 143 -3.95 3.75 9.86
C ILE A 143 -4.36 5.06 10.56
N ASN A 144 -3.40 5.81 11.12
CA ASN A 144 -3.69 7.06 11.79
C ASN A 144 -4.23 8.13 10.83
N TYR A 145 -3.71 8.23 9.61
CA TYR A 145 -4.29 9.12 8.59
C TYR A 145 -5.73 8.74 8.24
N ALA A 146 -6.01 7.46 8.11
CA ALA A 146 -7.39 6.97 7.90
C ALA A 146 -8.32 7.32 9.06
N MET A 147 -7.79 7.42 10.29
CA MET A 147 -8.53 7.82 11.49
C MET A 147 -8.67 9.34 11.67
N GLY A 148 -8.12 10.17 10.76
CA GLY A 148 -8.16 11.62 10.84
C GLY A 148 -7.05 12.22 11.73
N ASN A 149 -6.00 11.45 12.00
CA ASN A 149 -4.83 11.92 12.73
C ASN A 149 -3.69 12.29 11.78
N LYS A 150 -2.74 13.06 12.28
CA LYS A 150 -1.47 13.35 11.63
C LYS A 150 -0.30 13.12 12.57
N LEU A 151 0.92 13.08 12.00
CA LEU A 151 2.13 13.01 12.79
C LEU A 151 2.22 14.21 13.73
N ASN A 152 2.50 13.95 15.00
CA ASN A 152 2.88 15.00 15.93
C ASN A 152 4.32 15.44 15.65
N ARG A 153 4.55 16.76 15.66
CA ARG A 153 5.84 17.37 15.34
C ARG A 153 6.26 18.34 16.43
N ASP A 154 7.55 18.42 16.66
CA ASP A 154 8.15 19.43 17.54
C ASP A 154 8.12 20.84 16.92
N ALA A 155 8.59 21.84 17.68
CA ALA A 155 8.67 23.21 17.23
C ALA A 155 9.57 23.43 16.00
N ASN A 156 10.42 22.46 15.68
CA ASN A 156 11.29 22.47 14.49
C ASN A 156 10.72 21.68 13.31
N GLY A 157 9.48 21.21 13.42
CA GLY A 157 8.81 20.43 12.39
C GLY A 157 9.19 18.94 12.33
N ARG A 158 9.98 18.43 13.28
CA ARG A 158 10.41 17.05 13.34
C ARG A 158 9.38 16.16 14.01
N ARG A 159 9.23 14.94 13.52
CA ARG A 159 8.36 13.95 14.12
C ARG A 159 8.72 13.67 15.58
N ILE A 160 7.70 13.61 16.43
CA ILE A 160 7.83 13.14 17.81
C ILE A 160 7.57 11.63 17.80
N LEU A 161 8.64 10.85 17.84
CA LEU A 161 8.61 9.39 17.95
C LEU A 161 9.86 8.97 18.72
N THR A 162 9.68 8.26 19.81
CA THR A 162 10.78 7.72 20.60
C THR A 162 10.94 6.23 20.36
N TYR A 163 12.09 5.69 20.74
CA TYR A 163 12.36 4.27 20.68
C TYR A 163 13.11 3.79 21.94
N LYS A 164 12.91 2.53 22.25
CA LYS A 164 13.57 1.85 23.37
C LYS A 164 13.85 0.38 23.01
N ILE A 165 14.59 -0.32 23.85
CA ILE A 165 14.71 -1.77 23.74
C ILE A 165 13.39 -2.40 24.22
N LYS A 166 12.88 -3.40 23.51
CA LYS A 166 11.74 -4.22 23.93
C LYS A 166 12.08 -4.95 25.23
N ASP A 167 11.11 -5.09 26.11
CA ASP A 167 11.31 -5.71 27.43
C ASP A 167 11.92 -7.12 27.36
N GLU A 168 11.59 -7.88 26.33
CA GLU A 168 12.10 -9.24 26.10
C GLU A 168 13.60 -9.29 25.78
N TYR A 169 14.19 -8.17 25.32
CA TYR A 169 15.60 -8.06 24.92
C TYR A 169 16.46 -7.23 25.89
N LYS A 170 15.85 -6.68 26.95
CA LYS A 170 16.51 -5.71 27.85
C LYS A 170 17.75 -6.25 28.57
N ASP A 171 17.85 -7.57 28.72
CA ASP A 171 18.97 -8.22 29.41
C ASP A 171 19.93 -8.96 28.44
N MET A 172 19.76 -8.70 27.10
CA MET A 172 20.53 -9.38 26.06
C MET A 172 21.61 -8.49 25.45
N THR A 173 22.75 -9.11 25.11
CA THR A 173 23.76 -8.46 24.26
C THR A 173 23.28 -8.41 22.80
N LEU A 174 23.91 -7.54 21.99
CA LEU A 174 23.62 -7.50 20.53
C LEU A 174 23.87 -8.84 19.84
N GLU A 175 24.85 -9.62 20.31
CA GLU A 175 25.07 -10.96 19.81
C GLU A 175 23.93 -11.92 20.12
N GLN A 176 23.43 -11.87 21.36
CA GLN A 176 22.28 -12.68 21.76
C GLN A 176 21.02 -12.28 20.98
N ILE A 177 20.79 -10.99 20.80
CA ILE A 177 19.67 -10.46 19.98
C ILE A 177 19.82 -10.95 18.52
N TYR A 178 21.03 -10.83 17.95
CA TYR A 178 21.29 -11.31 16.59
C TYR A 178 21.05 -12.81 16.44
N ASN A 179 21.43 -13.61 17.43
CA ASN A 179 21.23 -15.05 17.42
C ASN A 179 19.77 -15.46 17.71
N ALA A 180 19.08 -14.68 18.54
CA ALA A 180 17.65 -14.85 18.82
C ALA A 180 16.79 -14.34 17.66
N GLY A 181 17.35 -13.50 16.79
CA GLY A 181 16.68 -12.95 15.62
C GLY A 181 16.03 -14.07 14.83
N LYS A 182 14.70 -14.06 14.85
CA LYS A 182 13.86 -15.10 14.26
C LYS A 182 14.17 -15.25 12.79
N ALA A 183 14.13 -16.51 12.41
CA ALA A 183 14.13 -17.06 11.07
C ALA A 183 14.83 -16.20 10.03
N ALA A 184 15.92 -16.72 9.59
CA ALA A 184 16.58 -16.27 8.39
C ALA A 184 15.54 -15.86 7.36
N VAL A 185 15.46 -14.58 7.06
CA VAL A 185 14.77 -14.13 5.86
C VAL A 185 15.49 -14.79 4.71
N LYS A 186 14.90 -15.83 4.17
CA LYS A 186 15.38 -16.40 2.93
C LYS A 186 15.03 -15.40 1.84
N CYS A 187 16.05 -14.76 1.33
CA CYS A 187 15.95 -14.07 0.07
C CYS A 187 15.97 -15.14 -1.03
N ASP A 188 14.86 -15.26 -1.75
CA ASP A 188 14.74 -16.22 -2.84
C ASP A 188 15.36 -15.69 -4.15
N ASP A 189 15.85 -14.45 -4.17
CA ASP A 189 16.58 -13.86 -5.31
C ASP A 189 18.00 -14.46 -5.42
N PRO A 190 18.27 -15.24 -6.47
CA PRO A 190 19.60 -15.83 -6.68
C PRO A 190 20.72 -14.80 -6.86
N SER A 191 20.39 -13.56 -7.25
CA SER A 191 21.37 -12.47 -7.39
C SER A 191 21.80 -11.90 -6.03
N VAL A 192 20.97 -12.06 -5.01
CA VAL A 192 21.26 -11.62 -3.63
C VAL A 192 22.01 -12.69 -2.85
N VAL A 193 22.47 -13.70 -3.54
CA VAL A 193 22.80 -14.91 -3.04
C VAL A 193 23.90 -15.17 -2.20
N GLY A 194 23.92 -16.20 -2.03
CA GLY A 194 24.64 -17.12 -1.24
C GLY A 194 24.01 -17.24 0.11
N SER A 195 22.72 -17.33 0.16
CA SER A 195 21.98 -17.74 1.36
C SER A 195 22.40 -17.04 2.65
N LYS A 196 22.77 -15.78 2.54
CA LYS A 196 22.92 -14.95 3.73
C LYS A 196 21.52 -14.68 4.24
N ALA A 197 21.05 -15.63 5.02
CA ALA A 197 19.86 -15.51 5.80
C ALA A 197 19.95 -14.20 6.58
N LYS A 198 19.23 -13.17 6.12
CA LYS A 198 19.16 -11.90 6.82
C LYS A 198 18.36 -12.11 8.09
N LYS A 199 18.98 -11.81 9.21
CA LYS A 199 18.30 -11.86 10.49
C LYS A 199 17.75 -10.49 10.80
N TYR A 200 16.49 -10.45 11.25
CA TYR A 200 15.95 -9.26 11.85
C TYR A 200 16.68 -8.94 13.15
N MET A 201 16.88 -7.66 13.35
CA MET A 201 17.26 -7.09 14.62
C MET A 201 16.02 -6.44 15.26
N ASP A 202 14.98 -7.23 15.48
CA ASP A 202 13.64 -6.80 15.92
C ASP A 202 13.61 -6.58 17.44
N PHE A 203 14.57 -5.81 17.97
CA PHE A 203 14.68 -5.52 19.39
C PHE A 203 14.18 -4.12 19.78
N VAL A 204 13.84 -3.31 18.78
CA VAL A 204 13.47 -1.91 18.98
C VAL A 204 11.96 -1.78 19.06
N GLU A 205 11.46 -1.12 20.09
CA GLU A 205 10.08 -0.71 20.24
C GLU A 205 9.95 0.79 20.00
N TYR A 206 9.12 1.17 19.03
CA TYR A 206 8.80 2.57 18.75
C TYR A 206 7.49 2.98 19.43
N SER A 207 7.42 4.23 19.90
CA SER A 207 6.25 4.77 20.56
C SER A 207 5.15 5.19 19.60
N PHE A 208 4.73 4.30 18.68
CA PHE A 208 3.64 4.58 17.74
C PHE A 208 2.29 4.69 18.45
N GLY A 209 2.02 3.80 19.37
CA GLY A 209 0.72 3.70 20.05
C GLY A 209 0.63 4.54 21.30
N ASP A 210 -0.60 4.72 21.78
CA ASP A 210 -0.91 5.47 23.00
C ASP A 210 -0.64 4.66 24.30
N LYS A 211 -0.04 3.50 24.19
CA LYS A 211 0.41 2.73 25.34
C LYS A 211 1.50 3.54 26.05
N ASN A 212 1.15 4.11 27.17
CA ASN A 212 2.00 4.95 28.03
C ASN A 212 2.04 6.45 27.69
N GLY A 213 0.99 7.02 27.11
CA GLY A 213 0.91 8.46 26.85
C GLY A 213 1.79 8.90 25.67
N SER A 214 1.95 8.04 24.65
CA SER A 214 2.60 8.41 23.42
C SER A 214 1.90 9.58 22.75
N THR A 215 2.69 10.51 22.26
CA THR A 215 2.24 11.68 21.53
C THR A 215 2.68 11.65 20.06
N ALA A 216 2.88 10.45 19.51
CA ALA A 216 3.34 10.29 18.13
C ALA A 216 2.35 10.83 17.10
N TYR A 217 1.07 10.85 17.44
CA TYR A 217 0.00 11.36 16.58
C TYR A 217 -0.88 12.37 17.32
N VAL A 218 -1.45 13.28 16.56
CA VAL A 218 -2.44 14.26 17.04
C VAL A 218 -3.59 14.33 16.05
N HIS A 219 -4.77 14.69 16.52
CA HIS A 219 -5.89 14.93 15.61
C HIS A 219 -5.55 16.03 14.61
N ASP A 220 -5.85 15.79 13.33
CA ASP A 220 -5.62 16.80 12.28
C ASP A 220 -6.73 17.84 12.32
N PRO A 221 -6.43 19.13 12.56
CA PRO A 221 -7.44 20.18 12.53
C PRO A 221 -8.08 20.37 11.14
N ALA A 222 -7.46 19.84 10.08
CA ALA A 222 -8.02 19.81 8.72
C ALA A 222 -8.84 18.55 8.44
N ASP A 223 -9.05 17.68 9.44
CA ASP A 223 -9.88 16.50 9.29
C ASP A 223 -11.32 16.87 8.94
N ASN A 224 -11.77 16.42 7.78
CA ASN A 224 -13.11 16.66 7.27
C ASN A 224 -14.13 15.59 7.70
N GLY A 225 -13.70 14.61 8.50
CA GLY A 225 -14.54 13.53 9.01
C GLY A 225 -14.71 12.34 8.07
N ASN A 226 -14.03 12.28 6.92
CA ASN A 226 -13.93 11.05 6.15
C ASN A 226 -13.09 10.01 6.91
N ARG A 227 -13.54 8.76 6.86
CA ARG A 227 -12.85 7.60 7.45
C ARG A 227 -12.67 6.53 6.38
N PRO A 228 -11.64 6.67 5.53
CA PRO A 228 -11.35 5.67 4.51
C PRO A 228 -10.88 4.36 5.15
N GLY A 229 -11.02 3.28 4.42
CA GLY A 229 -10.27 2.05 4.69
C GLY A 229 -8.82 2.14 4.24
N ILE A 230 -8.09 1.05 4.38
CA ILE A 230 -6.73 0.89 3.84
C ILE A 230 -6.67 -0.28 2.88
N TYR A 231 -5.77 -0.17 1.89
CA TYR A 231 -5.59 -1.16 0.83
C TYR A 231 -4.10 -1.48 0.66
N PRO A 232 -3.45 -2.11 1.67
CA PRO A 232 -2.01 -2.35 1.64
C PRO A 232 -1.64 -3.51 0.70
N GLU A 233 -0.56 -3.30 -0.10
CA GLU A 233 0.03 -4.31 -0.96
C GLU A 233 1.19 -5.03 -0.27
N PHE A 234 1.12 -6.36 -0.22
CA PHE A 234 2.29 -7.18 0.06
C PHE A 234 3.17 -7.23 -1.19
N LYS A 235 4.16 -6.33 -1.24
CA LYS A 235 5.14 -6.37 -2.31
C LYS A 235 5.87 -7.71 -2.28
N GLU A 236 5.78 -8.44 -3.37
CA GLU A 236 6.60 -9.61 -3.54
C GLU A 236 8.01 -9.15 -3.81
N SER A 237 8.66 -8.86 -2.75
CA SER A 237 10.08 -8.62 -2.76
C SER A 237 10.71 -9.89 -2.21
N TRP A 238 11.60 -10.49 -2.98
CA TRP A 238 12.50 -11.52 -2.48
C TRP A 238 13.30 -11.06 -1.26
N LEU A 239 13.22 -9.77 -0.97
CA LEU A 239 13.86 -9.12 0.16
C LEU A 239 12.95 -8.96 1.37
N ASN A 240 11.63 -9.04 1.20
CA ASN A 240 10.70 -9.00 2.31
C ASN A 240 10.62 -10.36 3.01
N PRO A 241 10.45 -10.34 4.33
CA PRO A 241 10.32 -11.58 5.09
C PRO A 241 8.98 -12.26 4.81
N LYS A 242 9.01 -13.58 4.83
CA LYS A 242 7.80 -14.41 4.71
C LYS A 242 6.87 -14.37 5.93
N ASP A 243 7.14 -13.52 6.91
CA ASP A 243 6.27 -13.24 8.07
C ASP A 243 5.64 -11.84 8.04
N ILE A 244 5.75 -11.12 6.92
CA ILE A 244 5.19 -9.77 6.78
C ILE A 244 3.67 -9.77 7.03
N GLU A 245 2.96 -10.78 6.58
CA GLU A 245 1.52 -10.92 6.77
C GLU A 245 1.17 -11.03 8.28
N ILE A 246 1.98 -11.76 9.05
CA ILE A 246 1.81 -11.88 10.51
C ILE A 246 2.10 -10.54 11.19
N ARG A 247 3.10 -9.79 10.74
CA ARG A 247 3.40 -8.45 11.24
C ARG A 247 2.24 -7.49 11.00
N VAL A 248 1.69 -7.51 9.79
CA VAL A 248 0.51 -6.71 9.45
C VAL A 248 -0.69 -7.12 10.32
N TYR A 249 -0.94 -8.42 10.49
CA TYR A 249 -2.00 -8.91 11.37
C TYR A 249 -1.88 -8.32 12.79
N ASN A 250 -0.67 -8.35 13.36
CA ASN A 250 -0.42 -7.84 14.71
C ASN A 250 -0.60 -6.32 14.80
N ILE A 251 -0.15 -5.57 13.78
CA ILE A 251 -0.36 -4.12 13.72
C ILE A 251 -1.85 -3.79 13.64
N LEU A 252 -2.58 -4.46 12.75
CA LEU A 252 -4.02 -4.27 12.63
C LEU A 252 -4.75 -4.62 13.94
N ASP A 253 -4.31 -5.67 14.64
CA ASP A 253 -4.87 -6.04 15.93
C ASP A 253 -4.60 -4.97 17.00
N GLU A 254 -3.37 -4.51 17.08
CA GLU A 254 -2.97 -3.46 18.04
C GLU A 254 -3.81 -2.18 17.86
N TRP A 255 -4.05 -1.76 16.62
CA TRP A 255 -4.79 -0.54 16.31
C TRP A 255 -6.30 -0.72 16.21
N GLY A 256 -6.83 -1.93 16.46
CA GLY A 256 -8.27 -2.19 16.38
C GLY A 256 -8.82 -2.28 14.96
N TRP A 257 -7.95 -2.52 13.99
CA TRP A 257 -8.30 -2.65 12.57
C TRP A 257 -8.43 -4.10 12.10
N ASN A 258 -8.10 -5.07 12.95
CA ASN A 258 -8.27 -6.49 12.65
C ASN A 258 -9.70 -6.91 12.92
N ILE A 259 -10.50 -7.08 11.87
CA ILE A 259 -11.92 -7.46 11.97
C ILE A 259 -12.13 -8.88 12.52
N ILE A 260 -11.09 -9.72 12.52
CA ILE A 260 -11.18 -11.09 13.08
C ILE A 260 -11.26 -11.03 14.60
N THR A 261 -10.49 -10.14 15.22
CA THR A 261 -10.40 -9.99 16.68
C THR A 261 -11.29 -8.87 17.20
N LYS A 262 -11.50 -7.84 16.37
CA LYS A 262 -12.26 -6.62 16.71
C LYS A 262 -13.19 -6.22 15.56
N PRO A 263 -14.25 -7.02 15.31
CA PRO A 263 -15.20 -6.72 14.25
C PRO A 263 -16.02 -5.47 14.59
N ASP A 264 -16.34 -4.69 13.57
CA ASP A 264 -17.30 -3.61 13.67
C ASP A 264 -18.73 -4.13 13.57
N PRO A 265 -19.73 -3.35 14.04
CA PRO A 265 -21.12 -3.67 13.81
C PRO A 265 -21.42 -3.83 12.31
N THR A 266 -22.06 -4.92 11.93
CA THR A 266 -22.40 -5.20 10.53
C THR A 266 -23.42 -4.20 9.95
N SER A 267 -24.08 -3.43 10.82
CA SER A 267 -25.02 -2.36 10.44
C SER A 267 -24.33 -1.05 10.06
N ASN A 268 -23.02 -0.92 10.29
CA ASN A 268 -22.31 0.31 9.97
C ASN A 268 -22.27 0.51 8.44
N PRO A 269 -22.82 1.63 7.93
CA PRO A 269 -22.80 1.90 6.50
C PRO A 269 -21.42 2.41 6.05
N PHE A 270 -21.11 2.20 4.78
CA PHE A 270 -19.88 2.73 4.18
C PHE A 270 -19.86 4.26 4.06
N TYR A 271 -21.02 4.88 4.10
CA TYR A 271 -21.18 6.34 4.03
C TYR A 271 -22.14 6.82 5.11
N VAL A 272 -21.75 7.89 5.81
CA VAL A 272 -22.56 8.55 6.84
C VAL A 272 -22.57 10.06 6.55
N ASP A 273 -23.74 10.65 6.42
CA ASP A 273 -23.91 12.08 6.13
C ASP A 273 -23.04 12.55 4.94
N GLY A 274 -22.98 11.71 3.90
CA GLY A 274 -22.22 11.97 2.70
C GLY A 274 -20.70 11.80 2.81
N LYS A 275 -20.20 11.41 3.96
CA LYS A 275 -18.78 11.17 4.19
C LYS A 275 -18.44 9.69 4.11
N VAL A 276 -17.22 9.39 3.67
CA VAL A 276 -16.67 8.04 3.70
C VAL A 276 -16.59 7.55 5.14
N ASN A 277 -17.10 6.36 5.39
CA ASN A 277 -17.12 5.72 6.71
C ASN A 277 -16.57 4.29 6.68
N VAL A 278 -15.88 3.91 5.62
CA VAL A 278 -15.34 2.56 5.40
C VAL A 278 -14.44 2.12 6.56
N GLY A 279 -13.61 3.02 7.09
CA GLY A 279 -12.72 2.76 8.22
C GLY A 279 -13.41 2.34 9.52
N ASN A 280 -14.72 2.53 9.62
CA ASN A 280 -15.55 2.10 10.76
C ASN A 280 -16.42 0.89 10.43
N THR A 281 -16.08 0.11 9.41
CA THR A 281 -16.83 -1.06 8.96
C THR A 281 -15.95 -2.29 8.86
N ASN A 282 -16.54 -3.47 8.71
CA ASN A 282 -15.80 -4.69 8.46
C ASN A 282 -15.14 -4.73 7.05
N GLY A 283 -15.40 -3.76 6.20
CA GLY A 283 -14.73 -3.58 4.91
C GLY A 283 -13.48 -2.71 4.97
N LYS A 284 -13.01 -2.29 6.15
CA LYS A 284 -11.94 -1.31 6.31
C LYS A 284 -10.55 -1.72 5.83
N VAL A 285 -10.30 -3.01 5.62
CA VAL A 285 -9.02 -3.51 5.11
C VAL A 285 -9.25 -4.41 3.91
N ILE A 286 -8.60 -4.08 2.80
CA ILE A 286 -8.45 -4.96 1.65
C ILE A 286 -6.95 -5.18 1.47
N LEU A 287 -6.52 -6.42 1.32
CA LEU A 287 -5.13 -6.77 1.08
C LEU A 287 -4.89 -7.03 -0.39
N GLN A 288 -3.71 -6.69 -0.91
CA GLN A 288 -3.38 -6.96 -2.30
C GLN A 288 -1.96 -7.48 -2.46
N THR A 289 -1.71 -8.15 -3.57
CA THR A 289 -0.39 -8.67 -3.93
C THR A 289 -0.35 -9.12 -5.38
N PHE A 290 0.86 -9.10 -5.98
CA PHE A 290 1.16 -9.75 -7.25
C PHE A 290 1.58 -11.22 -7.10
N SER A 291 1.76 -11.72 -5.88
CA SER A 291 2.33 -13.03 -5.62
C SER A 291 1.29 -14.03 -5.13
N PHE A 292 1.25 -15.22 -5.75
CA PHE A 292 0.42 -16.32 -5.26
C PHE A 292 0.86 -16.83 -3.90
N ASP A 293 2.17 -16.81 -3.60
CA ASP A 293 2.67 -17.20 -2.30
C ASP A 293 2.20 -16.25 -1.19
N ALA A 294 2.27 -14.93 -1.44
CA ALA A 294 1.78 -13.92 -0.52
C ALA A 294 0.24 -13.99 -0.39
N LEU A 295 -0.48 -14.27 -1.48
CA LEU A 295 -1.92 -14.50 -1.47
C LEU A 295 -2.29 -15.65 -0.53
N ASN A 296 -1.63 -16.80 -0.69
CA ASN A 296 -1.83 -17.98 0.16
C ASN A 296 -1.51 -17.70 1.63
N ARG A 297 -0.40 -17.04 1.92
CA ARG A 297 -0.01 -16.67 3.28
C ARG A 297 -1.05 -15.71 3.89
N SER A 298 -1.50 -14.71 3.14
CA SER A 298 -2.55 -13.78 3.56
C SER A 298 -3.86 -14.50 3.85
N TYR A 299 -4.29 -15.40 2.95
CA TYR A 299 -5.49 -16.20 3.17
C TYR A 299 -5.39 -17.00 4.49
N ASN A 300 -4.26 -17.63 4.73
CA ASN A 300 -4.07 -18.45 5.94
C ASN A 300 -4.00 -17.60 7.21
N VAL A 301 -3.21 -16.51 7.20
CA VAL A 301 -3.03 -15.62 8.36
C VAL A 301 -4.33 -14.94 8.73
N PHE A 302 -5.06 -14.45 7.73
CA PHE A 302 -6.33 -13.74 7.94
C PHE A 302 -7.57 -14.65 7.82
N GLN A 303 -7.36 -15.98 7.76
CA GLN A 303 -8.42 -17.01 7.80
C GLN A 303 -9.50 -16.81 6.73
N GLY A 304 -9.14 -16.23 5.59
CA GLY A 304 -10.09 -15.90 4.53
C GLY A 304 -11.15 -14.85 4.90
N GLN A 305 -10.95 -14.11 6.01
CA GLN A 305 -11.93 -13.12 6.49
C GLN A 305 -11.78 -11.74 5.85
N LEU A 306 -10.59 -11.42 5.32
CA LEU A 306 -10.35 -10.16 4.63
C LEU A 306 -10.43 -10.35 3.12
N PRO A 307 -10.98 -9.36 2.38
CA PRO A 307 -10.89 -9.37 0.93
C PRO A 307 -9.44 -9.38 0.46
N LEU A 308 -9.13 -10.21 -0.54
CA LEU A 308 -7.80 -10.34 -1.13
C LEU A 308 -7.88 -9.99 -2.61
N CYS A 309 -7.10 -8.99 -3.01
CA CYS A 309 -6.94 -8.58 -4.40
C CYS A 309 -5.67 -9.21 -4.98
N TYR A 310 -5.83 -9.95 -6.08
CA TYR A 310 -4.68 -10.39 -6.85
C TYR A 310 -4.43 -9.43 -8.00
N LEU A 311 -3.23 -8.86 -8.02
CA LEU A 311 -2.83 -7.87 -9.03
C LEU A 311 -2.24 -8.55 -10.26
N LEU A 312 -2.55 -8.02 -11.43
CA LEU A 312 -2.12 -8.56 -12.72
C LEU A 312 -1.19 -7.60 -13.46
N TRP A 313 -0.03 -8.15 -13.85
CA TRP A 313 0.92 -7.53 -14.75
C TRP A 313 1.59 -8.60 -15.62
N ILE A 314 1.52 -8.47 -16.92
CA ILE A 314 1.92 -9.51 -17.89
C ILE A 314 3.40 -9.95 -17.81
N SER A 315 4.27 -9.19 -17.20
CA SER A 315 5.72 -9.43 -17.21
C SER A 315 6.31 -9.76 -15.86
N SER A 316 5.50 -9.97 -14.82
CA SER A 316 6.05 -10.18 -13.50
C SER A 316 6.61 -11.61 -13.32
N PRO A 317 7.80 -11.73 -12.75
CA PRO A 317 8.47 -13.02 -12.58
C PRO A 317 7.81 -13.95 -11.56
N ASP A 318 6.90 -13.44 -10.74
CA ASP A 318 6.27 -14.20 -9.64
C ASP A 318 4.99 -14.92 -10.06
N TYR A 319 4.67 -14.88 -11.34
CA TYR A 319 3.47 -15.51 -11.87
C TYR A 319 3.70 -16.97 -12.26
N ALA A 320 2.61 -17.68 -12.30
CA ALA A 320 2.57 -18.97 -12.97
C ALA A 320 2.97 -18.76 -14.44
N THR A 321 4.24 -18.97 -14.75
CA THR A 321 4.84 -18.71 -16.06
C THR A 321 4.32 -19.61 -17.18
N ASP A 322 3.57 -20.65 -16.84
CA ASP A 322 2.89 -21.59 -17.70
C ASP A 322 1.46 -21.19 -18.05
N ILE A 323 0.95 -20.11 -17.46
CA ILE A 323 -0.38 -19.56 -17.79
C ILE A 323 -0.25 -18.40 -18.75
N ALA A 324 -0.84 -18.54 -19.94
CA ALA A 324 -0.89 -17.48 -20.94
C ALA A 324 -2.08 -16.54 -20.67
N TYR A 325 -1.83 -15.44 -19.98
CA TYR A 325 -2.89 -14.46 -19.61
C TYR A 325 -3.50 -13.72 -20.80
N ASP A 326 -2.81 -13.68 -21.90
CA ASP A 326 -3.21 -13.01 -23.13
C ASP A 326 -4.17 -13.86 -23.99
N THR A 327 -4.46 -15.08 -23.54
CA THR A 327 -5.45 -15.95 -24.16
C THR A 327 -6.67 -16.11 -23.28
N PRO A 328 -7.88 -16.26 -23.82
CA PRO A 328 -9.09 -16.42 -23.03
C PRO A 328 -9.05 -17.63 -22.08
N THR A 329 -8.53 -18.75 -22.56
CA THR A 329 -8.42 -19.97 -21.75
C THR A 329 -7.41 -19.76 -20.63
N GLY A 330 -6.23 -19.23 -20.93
CA GLY A 330 -5.20 -18.96 -19.93
C GLY A 330 -5.67 -17.93 -18.89
N TYR A 331 -6.38 -16.89 -19.32
CA TYR A 331 -6.94 -15.91 -18.41
C TYR A 331 -8.01 -16.51 -17.51
N ALA A 332 -8.88 -17.37 -18.03
CA ALA A 332 -9.88 -18.08 -17.22
C ALA A 332 -9.24 -19.03 -16.21
N ASP A 333 -8.20 -19.79 -16.62
CA ASP A 333 -7.44 -20.66 -15.72
C ASP A 333 -6.75 -19.86 -14.61
N PHE A 334 -6.20 -18.71 -14.95
CA PHE A 334 -5.58 -17.81 -14.02
C PHE A 334 -6.58 -17.27 -12.96
N ILE A 335 -7.74 -16.78 -13.40
CA ILE A 335 -8.80 -16.30 -12.50
C ILE A 335 -9.22 -17.40 -11.55
N LYS A 336 -9.43 -18.61 -12.10
CA LYS A 336 -9.78 -19.75 -11.27
C LYS A 336 -8.69 -20.08 -10.26
N TYR A 337 -7.44 -20.06 -10.68
CA TYR A 337 -6.31 -20.29 -9.79
C TYR A 337 -6.25 -19.26 -8.67
N ALA A 338 -6.38 -17.97 -9.00
CA ALA A 338 -6.41 -16.91 -8.00
C ALA A 338 -7.57 -17.09 -7.00
N GLN A 339 -8.76 -17.45 -7.50
CA GLN A 339 -9.93 -17.70 -6.67
C GLN A 339 -9.73 -18.90 -5.74
N ASP A 340 -9.18 -20.01 -6.26
CA ASP A 340 -8.87 -21.21 -5.48
C ASP A 340 -7.83 -20.93 -4.36
N HIS A 341 -7.03 -19.85 -4.51
CA HIS A 341 -6.05 -19.38 -3.52
C HIS A 341 -6.55 -18.23 -2.65
N GLY A 342 -7.85 -17.95 -2.69
CA GLY A 342 -8.52 -17.03 -1.79
C GLY A 342 -8.69 -15.60 -2.30
N ALA A 343 -8.33 -15.31 -3.54
CA ALA A 343 -8.63 -14.01 -4.14
C ALA A 343 -10.15 -13.81 -4.24
N THR A 344 -10.60 -12.62 -3.88
CA THR A 344 -11.98 -12.17 -4.03
C THR A 344 -12.09 -10.99 -4.99
N ILE A 345 -10.94 -10.43 -5.35
CA ILE A 345 -10.79 -9.27 -6.23
C ILE A 345 -9.65 -9.55 -7.19
N ILE A 346 -9.79 -9.10 -8.43
CA ILE A 346 -8.72 -9.03 -9.42
C ILE A 346 -8.41 -7.56 -9.67
N GLY A 347 -7.12 -7.20 -9.63
CA GLY A 347 -6.61 -5.86 -9.91
C GLY A 347 -5.76 -5.85 -11.18
N PRO A 348 -6.35 -5.75 -12.37
CA PRO A 348 -5.59 -5.77 -13.62
C PRO A 348 -5.00 -4.41 -13.96
N ALA A 349 -3.83 -4.41 -14.61
CA ALA A 349 -3.26 -3.19 -15.20
C ALA A 349 -4.12 -2.69 -16.35
N ILE A 350 -4.21 -1.36 -16.51
CA ILE A 350 -4.84 -0.73 -17.68
C ILE A 350 -3.83 0.01 -18.54
N ALA A 351 -4.05 -0.02 -19.86
CA ALA A 351 -3.26 0.73 -20.81
C ALA A 351 -3.69 2.20 -20.90
N GLY A 352 -2.78 3.02 -21.36
CA GLY A 352 -3.01 4.44 -21.66
C GLY A 352 -2.13 5.38 -20.84
N ALA A 353 -1.81 6.54 -21.45
CA ALA A 353 -1.03 7.56 -20.79
C ALA A 353 -1.72 8.04 -19.50
N PRO A 354 -0.97 8.35 -18.44
CA PRO A 354 0.49 8.45 -18.41
C PRO A 354 1.23 7.11 -18.18
N ASN A 355 0.56 6.06 -17.71
CA ASN A 355 1.21 4.87 -17.18
C ASN A 355 1.84 3.94 -18.22
N ASN A 356 1.29 3.88 -19.40
CA ASN A 356 1.76 3.02 -20.50
C ASN A 356 1.95 1.54 -20.11
N TYR A 357 1.05 1.04 -19.26
CA TYR A 357 1.04 -0.35 -18.84
C TYR A 357 0.50 -1.28 -19.92
N PRO A 358 0.82 -2.58 -19.89
CA PRO A 358 0.12 -3.55 -20.72
C PRO A 358 -1.37 -3.57 -20.37
N GLU A 359 -2.21 -3.76 -21.39
CA GLU A 359 -3.65 -3.87 -21.19
C GLU A 359 -4.01 -5.25 -20.64
N MET A 360 -4.54 -5.30 -19.43
CA MET A 360 -4.99 -6.51 -18.75
C MET A 360 -6.47 -6.41 -18.32
N ASN A 361 -7.19 -5.41 -18.84
CA ASN A 361 -8.60 -5.19 -18.50
C ASN A 361 -9.43 -4.92 -19.77
N GLN A 362 -9.20 -5.71 -20.80
CA GLN A 362 -10.08 -5.70 -21.96
C GLN A 362 -11.50 -6.10 -21.53
N PRO A 363 -12.54 -5.70 -22.27
CA PRO A 363 -13.91 -6.05 -21.90
C PRO A 363 -14.17 -7.53 -21.68
N TRP A 364 -13.54 -8.42 -22.46
CA TRP A 364 -13.67 -9.84 -22.27
C TRP A 364 -12.98 -10.33 -20.97
N GLU A 365 -11.86 -9.73 -20.57
CA GLU A 365 -11.17 -10.01 -19.32
C GLU A 365 -12.03 -9.56 -18.13
N ALA A 366 -12.49 -8.32 -18.16
CA ALA A 366 -13.40 -7.78 -17.14
C ALA A 366 -14.67 -8.64 -17.00
N TYR A 367 -15.21 -9.11 -18.12
CA TYR A 367 -16.36 -10.00 -18.11
C TYR A 367 -16.05 -11.34 -17.45
N MET A 368 -14.88 -11.94 -17.71
CA MET A 368 -14.46 -13.19 -17.06
C MET A 368 -14.31 -13.04 -15.54
N VAL A 369 -13.71 -11.92 -15.10
CA VAL A 369 -13.65 -11.58 -13.66
C VAL A 369 -15.06 -11.54 -13.07
N ARG A 370 -15.97 -10.83 -13.72
CA ARG A 370 -17.37 -10.74 -13.29
C ARG A 370 -18.04 -12.11 -13.21
N ARG A 371 -17.83 -12.96 -14.21
CA ARG A 371 -18.42 -14.30 -14.27
C ARG A 371 -17.90 -15.25 -13.17
N SER A 372 -16.68 -15.03 -12.69
CA SER A 372 -16.12 -15.77 -11.56
C SER A 372 -16.75 -15.40 -10.23
N GLY A 373 -17.48 -14.27 -10.16
CA GLY A 373 -18.02 -13.71 -8.92
C GLY A 373 -17.03 -12.84 -8.14
N MET A 374 -15.84 -12.61 -8.68
CA MET A 374 -14.85 -11.69 -8.09
C MET A 374 -15.13 -10.25 -8.52
N LEU A 375 -14.64 -9.31 -7.72
CA LEU A 375 -14.66 -7.88 -8.04
C LEU A 375 -13.49 -7.51 -8.95
N ASN A 376 -13.63 -6.43 -9.72
CA ASN A 376 -12.63 -5.92 -10.65
C ASN A 376 -12.17 -4.53 -10.21
N HIS A 377 -10.93 -4.41 -9.74
CA HIS A 377 -10.30 -3.19 -9.26
C HIS A 377 -9.04 -2.86 -10.07
N PRO A 378 -9.14 -2.34 -11.29
CA PRO A 378 -7.96 -2.06 -12.13
C PRO A 378 -7.14 -0.87 -11.64
N TYR A 379 -5.86 -0.82 -12.08
CA TYR A 379 -4.90 0.24 -11.79
C TYR A 379 -4.16 0.71 -13.06
N SER A 380 -3.80 2.00 -13.16
CA SER A 380 -4.30 3.11 -12.38
C SER A 380 -4.95 4.16 -13.30
N PHE A 381 -5.97 4.80 -12.77
CA PHE A 381 -6.78 5.80 -13.48
C PHE A 381 -6.31 7.19 -13.09
N ASP A 382 -5.54 7.85 -13.95
CA ASP A 382 -4.92 9.14 -13.67
C ASP A 382 -5.42 10.27 -14.58
N THR A 383 -6.23 9.92 -15.58
CA THR A 383 -6.77 10.89 -16.55
C THR A 383 -8.24 10.66 -16.84
N TYR A 384 -8.94 11.73 -17.24
CA TYR A 384 -10.31 11.63 -17.76
C TYR A 384 -10.43 10.68 -18.93
N ALA A 385 -9.42 10.62 -19.79
CA ALA A 385 -9.44 9.74 -20.96
C ALA A 385 -9.44 8.26 -20.57
N GLN A 386 -8.66 7.88 -19.57
CA GLN A 386 -8.67 6.52 -19.03
C GLN A 386 -10.05 6.20 -18.40
N MET A 387 -10.56 7.08 -17.54
CA MET A 387 -11.86 6.88 -16.92
C MET A 387 -12.98 6.79 -17.96
N ALA A 388 -12.99 7.68 -18.94
CA ALA A 388 -13.97 7.65 -20.03
C ALA A 388 -13.88 6.37 -20.88
N LYS A 389 -12.67 5.85 -21.07
CA LYS A 389 -12.45 4.59 -21.80
C LYS A 389 -13.08 3.40 -21.09
N TYR A 390 -12.96 3.30 -19.77
CA TYR A 390 -13.39 2.12 -19.01
C TYR A 390 -14.75 2.27 -18.32
N MET A 391 -15.17 3.48 -17.99
CA MET A 391 -16.44 3.74 -17.32
C MET A 391 -17.42 4.54 -18.15
N GLY A 392 -16.95 5.19 -19.22
CA GLY A 392 -17.83 5.80 -20.21
C GLY A 392 -18.61 4.70 -20.94
N TYR A 393 -19.43 5.08 -21.87
CA TYR A 393 -20.23 4.12 -22.65
C TYR A 393 -19.37 3.33 -23.66
N TYR A 394 -18.07 3.32 -23.51
CA TYR A 394 -17.06 2.50 -24.21
C TYR A 394 -17.24 2.42 -25.74
N VAL A 395 -17.88 3.41 -26.29
CA VAL A 395 -18.23 3.46 -27.71
C VAL A 395 -17.01 3.19 -28.60
N ASN A 396 -15.82 3.54 -28.09
CA ASN A 396 -14.57 3.37 -28.83
C ASN A 396 -13.59 2.38 -28.17
N TYR A 397 -13.98 1.74 -27.08
CA TYR A 397 -13.03 0.86 -26.37
C TYR A 397 -12.62 -0.32 -27.24
N TRP A 398 -13.58 -0.91 -27.91
CA TRP A 398 -13.32 -2.02 -28.80
C TRP A 398 -12.61 -1.59 -30.08
N GLY A 399 -12.73 -0.34 -30.50
CA GLY A 399 -12.15 0.17 -31.73
C GLY A 399 -12.35 -0.78 -32.89
N ASP A 400 -11.26 -1.16 -33.54
CA ASP A 400 -11.24 -2.17 -34.59
C ASP A 400 -11.17 -3.62 -34.05
N ASN A 401 -11.21 -3.80 -32.74
CA ASN A 401 -11.06 -5.09 -32.07
C ASN A 401 -12.39 -5.88 -31.94
N GLY A 402 -13.45 -5.46 -32.62
CA GLY A 402 -14.71 -6.20 -32.64
C GLY A 402 -14.54 -7.64 -33.12
N THR A 403 -13.69 -7.85 -34.11
CA THR A 403 -13.36 -9.19 -34.62
C THR A 403 -12.64 -10.02 -33.56
N GLN A 404 -11.69 -9.44 -32.85
CA GLN A 404 -10.95 -10.13 -31.81
C GLN A 404 -11.87 -10.56 -30.64
N PHE A 405 -12.87 -9.76 -30.32
CA PHE A 405 -13.89 -10.14 -29.34
C PHE A 405 -14.68 -11.37 -29.80
N ASP A 406 -15.13 -11.41 -31.02
CA ASP A 406 -15.89 -12.54 -31.55
C ASP A 406 -15.03 -13.82 -31.56
N ASP A 407 -13.75 -13.71 -31.90
CA ASP A 407 -12.80 -14.83 -31.88
C ASP A 407 -12.57 -15.36 -30.47
N LEU A 408 -12.37 -14.45 -29.51
CA LEU A 408 -12.20 -14.79 -28.11
C LEU A 408 -13.45 -15.48 -27.54
N MET A 409 -14.61 -15.08 -28.03
CA MET A 409 -15.88 -15.67 -27.65
C MET A 409 -16.10 -17.09 -28.17
N ALA A 410 -15.60 -17.36 -29.34
CA ALA A 410 -15.65 -18.70 -29.91
C ALA A 410 -14.77 -19.70 -29.13
N ILE A 411 -13.74 -19.22 -28.45
CA ILE A 411 -12.82 -20.03 -27.65
C ILE A 411 -13.37 -20.29 -26.24
N THR A 412 -14.06 -19.31 -25.65
CA THR A 412 -14.65 -19.48 -24.33
C THR A 412 -15.94 -20.32 -24.45
N THR A 413 -16.11 -21.30 -23.59
CA THR A 413 -17.27 -22.17 -23.55
C THR A 413 -18.56 -21.51 -23.00
N GLN A 414 -18.67 -20.18 -23.12
CA GLN A 414 -19.80 -19.38 -22.65
C GLN A 414 -20.51 -18.63 -23.79
N PRO A 415 -20.86 -19.29 -24.88
CA PRO A 415 -21.36 -18.63 -26.09
C PRO A 415 -22.67 -17.86 -25.87
N THR A 416 -23.52 -18.33 -24.97
CA THR A 416 -24.85 -17.76 -24.78
C THR A 416 -24.87 -16.36 -24.18
N ALA A 417 -23.90 -16.04 -23.33
CA ALA A 417 -23.82 -14.71 -22.74
C ALA A 417 -23.43 -13.64 -23.76
N TYR A 418 -22.71 -14.02 -24.79
CA TYR A 418 -22.20 -13.10 -25.81
C TYR A 418 -23.08 -13.00 -27.03
N THR A 419 -23.77 -14.05 -27.37
CA THR A 419 -24.75 -14.04 -28.45
C THR A 419 -25.93 -13.08 -28.19
N THR A 420 -26.08 -12.61 -26.94
CA THR A 420 -27.04 -11.59 -26.58
C THR A 420 -26.55 -10.17 -26.83
N PHE A 421 -25.24 -9.96 -27.06
CA PHE A 421 -24.70 -8.65 -27.34
C PHE A 421 -24.90 -8.27 -28.81
N THR A 422 -25.72 -7.26 -29.04
CA THR A 422 -26.00 -6.77 -30.38
C THR A 422 -24.85 -5.95 -30.96
N SER A 423 -23.95 -5.44 -30.14
CA SER A 423 -22.75 -4.72 -30.53
C SER A 423 -21.71 -4.71 -29.43
N PRO A 424 -20.51 -5.30 -29.64
CA PRO A 424 -19.40 -5.22 -28.68
C PRO A 424 -19.02 -3.80 -28.31
N ARG A 425 -19.18 -2.86 -29.24
CA ARG A 425 -18.81 -1.45 -29.07
C ARG A 425 -19.66 -0.69 -28.03
N THR A 426 -20.77 -1.26 -27.62
CA THR A 426 -21.68 -0.68 -26.63
C THR A 426 -21.64 -1.42 -25.30
N GLN A 427 -20.76 -2.40 -25.15
CA GLN A 427 -20.63 -3.17 -23.92
C GLN A 427 -19.77 -2.42 -22.93
N PRO A 428 -20.20 -2.30 -21.65
CA PRO A 428 -19.34 -1.72 -20.63
C PRO A 428 -18.23 -2.67 -20.21
N VAL A 429 -17.05 -2.12 -19.92
CA VAL A 429 -16.09 -2.79 -19.09
C VAL A 429 -16.59 -2.70 -17.66
N TYR A 430 -16.69 -3.83 -17.01
CA TYR A 430 -17.20 -3.87 -15.66
C TYR A 430 -16.12 -3.54 -14.64
N LEU A 431 -16.34 -2.50 -13.83
CA LEU A 431 -15.45 -2.07 -12.76
C LEU A 431 -16.24 -1.98 -11.45
N ASP A 432 -15.64 -2.49 -10.38
CA ASP A 432 -16.15 -2.36 -9.02
C ASP A 432 -15.38 -1.31 -8.22
N GLY A 433 -14.15 -1.01 -8.60
CA GLY A 433 -13.28 -0.02 -7.99
C GLY A 433 -12.22 0.48 -8.95
N MET A 434 -11.46 1.49 -8.51
CA MET A 434 -10.39 2.11 -9.29
C MET A 434 -9.23 2.48 -8.38
N PHE A 435 -8.01 2.16 -8.79
CA PHE A 435 -6.82 2.78 -8.21
C PHE A 435 -6.46 4.05 -8.97
N THR A 436 -6.07 5.09 -8.27
CA THR A 436 -5.69 6.38 -8.86
C THR A 436 -4.63 7.09 -8.03
N ASN A 437 -3.68 7.73 -8.71
CA ASN A 437 -2.76 8.67 -8.09
C ASN A 437 -3.37 10.08 -7.95
N HIS A 438 -4.50 10.32 -8.63
CA HIS A 438 -5.20 11.61 -8.72
C HIS A 438 -6.65 11.48 -8.25
N SER A 439 -6.83 11.20 -6.96
CA SER A 439 -8.17 10.98 -6.39
C SER A 439 -9.12 12.16 -6.61
N GLU A 440 -8.62 13.39 -6.67
CA GLU A 440 -9.41 14.59 -6.97
C GLU A 440 -10.05 14.53 -8.35
N ILE A 441 -9.30 14.15 -9.37
CA ILE A 441 -9.80 14.02 -10.75
C ILE A 441 -10.76 12.84 -10.87
N THR A 442 -10.41 11.72 -10.26
CA THR A 442 -11.21 10.49 -10.30
C THR A 442 -12.55 10.70 -9.61
N LEU A 443 -12.56 11.29 -8.42
CA LEU A 443 -13.79 11.61 -7.70
C LEU A 443 -14.67 12.58 -8.49
N GLN A 444 -14.07 13.62 -9.10
CA GLN A 444 -14.83 14.55 -9.94
C GLN A 444 -15.51 13.81 -11.11
N TYR A 445 -14.75 12.96 -11.82
CA TYR A 445 -15.30 12.16 -12.92
C TYR A 445 -16.47 11.28 -12.46
N LEU A 446 -16.29 10.55 -11.36
CA LEU A 446 -17.31 9.65 -10.84
C LEU A 446 -18.60 10.40 -10.43
N ILE A 447 -18.44 11.57 -9.84
CA ILE A 447 -19.58 12.42 -9.41
C ILE A 447 -20.28 13.00 -10.64
N ASP A 448 -19.53 13.61 -11.57
CA ASP A 448 -20.07 14.26 -12.77
C ASP A 448 -20.85 13.29 -13.67
N ASN A 449 -20.46 12.01 -13.67
CA ASN A 449 -21.11 10.98 -14.46
C ASN A 449 -22.09 10.12 -13.66
N GLY A 450 -22.37 10.47 -12.41
CA GLY A 450 -23.36 9.80 -11.58
C GLY A 450 -22.96 8.41 -11.10
N PHE A 451 -21.68 8.05 -11.18
CA PHE A 451 -21.17 6.77 -10.66
C PHE A 451 -20.93 6.78 -9.16
N ARG A 452 -20.89 7.96 -8.57
CA ARG A 452 -20.76 8.12 -7.12
C ARG A 452 -21.83 9.05 -6.60
N CYS A 453 -22.65 8.54 -5.69
CA CYS A 453 -23.65 9.31 -4.99
C CYS A 453 -23.11 9.79 -3.66
N SER A 454 -23.06 11.11 -3.47
CA SER A 454 -22.94 11.65 -2.14
C SER A 454 -23.41 13.10 -2.11
N SER A 455 -24.36 13.38 -1.27
CA SER A 455 -24.92 14.73 -1.11
C SER A 455 -24.03 15.67 -0.28
N ASN A 456 -22.97 15.18 0.36
CA ASN A 456 -22.17 15.97 1.29
C ASN A 456 -20.66 15.68 1.21
N ILE A 457 -20.17 15.17 0.10
CA ILE A 457 -18.72 15.06 -0.10
C ILE A 457 -18.17 16.47 -0.26
N PRO A 458 -17.14 16.85 0.51
CA PRO A 458 -16.44 18.11 0.28
C PRO A 458 -15.95 18.17 -1.15
N ASN A 459 -16.23 19.28 -1.83
CA ASN A 459 -15.75 19.46 -3.19
C ASN A 459 -14.21 19.54 -3.18
N PRO A 460 -13.49 18.58 -3.76
CA PRO A 460 -12.01 18.59 -3.72
C PRO A 460 -11.40 19.76 -4.49
N PHE A 461 -12.15 20.37 -5.41
CA PHE A 461 -11.69 21.49 -6.24
C PHE A 461 -12.08 22.85 -5.66
N HIS A 462 -13.05 22.88 -4.74
CA HIS A 462 -13.54 24.11 -4.10
C HIS A 462 -13.59 23.91 -2.58
N PRO A 463 -12.46 24.13 -1.88
CA PRO A 463 -12.41 23.95 -0.43
C PRO A 463 -13.47 24.80 0.29
N GLY A 464 -14.23 24.16 1.16
CA GLY A 464 -15.31 24.80 1.91
C GLY A 464 -16.70 24.69 1.27
N GLU A 465 -16.77 24.17 0.05
CA GLU A 465 -18.04 23.87 -0.61
C GLU A 465 -18.37 22.38 -0.50
N VAL A 466 -19.65 22.08 -0.48
CA VAL A 466 -20.17 20.71 -0.56
C VAL A 466 -20.53 20.44 -2.00
N TYR A 467 -20.20 19.27 -2.52
CA TYR A 467 -20.58 18.88 -3.86
C TYR A 467 -22.11 18.70 -3.96
N ASP A 468 -22.75 19.50 -4.80
CA ASP A 468 -24.20 19.45 -4.97
C ASP A 468 -24.59 18.42 -6.05
N ASN A 469 -24.99 17.25 -5.60
CA ASN A 469 -25.51 16.19 -6.47
C ASN A 469 -26.78 16.57 -7.24
N SER A 470 -27.51 17.59 -6.80
CA SER A 470 -28.74 18.02 -7.52
C SER A 470 -28.41 18.64 -8.88
N GLN A 471 -27.14 19.04 -9.07
CA GLN A 471 -26.62 19.60 -10.33
C GLN A 471 -25.83 18.57 -11.15
N ALA A 472 -25.61 17.37 -10.64
CA ALA A 472 -25.02 16.30 -11.45
C ALA A 472 -25.93 16.03 -12.65
N PRO A 473 -25.40 16.01 -13.88
CA PRO A 473 -26.22 15.89 -15.09
C PRO A 473 -26.97 14.56 -15.20
N HIS A 474 -26.69 13.60 -14.31
CA HIS A 474 -27.32 12.28 -14.32
C HIS A 474 -27.58 11.78 -12.91
N SER A 475 -28.85 11.47 -12.61
CA SER A 475 -29.17 10.50 -11.57
C SER A 475 -28.41 9.20 -11.89
N VAL A 476 -27.76 8.59 -10.91
CA VAL A 476 -27.17 7.27 -11.10
C VAL A 476 -28.27 6.35 -11.60
N PRO A 477 -28.21 5.83 -12.83
CA PRO A 477 -29.12 4.80 -13.25
C PRO A 477 -28.96 3.64 -12.27
N ASP A 478 -30.06 3.02 -11.89
CA ASP A 478 -30.00 1.75 -11.16
C ASP A 478 -29.01 0.83 -11.88
N ALA A 479 -27.90 0.50 -11.24
CA ALA A 479 -26.84 -0.28 -11.85
C ALA A 479 -27.37 -1.63 -12.38
N ASN A 480 -28.36 -2.20 -11.71
CA ASN A 480 -29.03 -3.42 -12.16
C ASN A 480 -29.83 -3.18 -13.43
N LEU A 481 -30.53 -2.04 -13.51
CA LEU A 481 -31.28 -1.68 -14.71
C LEU A 481 -30.35 -1.45 -15.90
N VAL A 482 -29.22 -0.79 -15.69
CA VAL A 482 -28.20 -0.60 -16.74
C VAL A 482 -27.61 -1.92 -17.18
N LEU A 483 -27.23 -2.78 -16.25
CA LEU A 483 -26.72 -4.12 -16.54
C LEU A 483 -27.76 -4.96 -17.28
N GLU A 484 -29.03 -4.87 -16.89
CA GLU A 484 -30.15 -5.55 -17.55
C GLU A 484 -30.34 -5.05 -18.98
N GLN A 485 -30.31 -3.73 -19.19
CA GLN A 485 -30.41 -3.11 -20.52
C GLN A 485 -29.22 -3.48 -21.42
N LEU A 486 -28.06 -3.73 -20.83
CA LEU A 486 -26.85 -4.13 -21.52
C LEU A 486 -26.71 -5.66 -21.70
N GLY A 487 -27.67 -6.43 -21.20
CA GLY A 487 -27.70 -7.88 -21.35
C GLY A 487 -26.79 -8.63 -20.36
N TYR A 488 -26.30 -7.96 -19.32
CA TYR A 488 -25.45 -8.59 -18.31
C TYR A 488 -26.23 -9.30 -17.20
N ASN A 489 -27.51 -9.14 -17.13
CA ASN A 489 -28.31 -9.79 -16.10
C ASN A 489 -28.78 -11.17 -16.52
N LYS A 490 -28.39 -12.11 -15.70
CA LYS A 490 -28.89 -13.48 -15.46
C LYS A 490 -28.08 -14.57 -16.03
#